data_653eb052d55a6444cb9b8b5d977ff3fb
#
_entry.id   653eb052d55a6444cb9b8b5d977ff3fb
#
_cell.length_a   1.000
_cell.length_b   1.000
_cell.length_c   1.000
_cell.angle_alpha   90.00
_cell.angle_beta   90.00
_cell.angle_gamma   90.00
#
_symmetry.space_group_name_H-M   'P 1'
#
loop_
_entity.id
_entity.type
_entity.pdbx_description
1 polymer ?
#
loop_
_entity_poly.entity_id
_entity_poly.type
_entity_poly.pdbx_seq_one_letter_code
_entity_poly.pdbx_strand_id
1 'polypeptide(L)'
;ELEWGAITENYELEYCLHYAEDSKNSAETENREIFRVKQPLVGGQEKTSVTIPVDNPRKWDITDPYLYELQVCLWRDMLRENGSAETIGNSASQRTEQQPVQETNSRELCQEEHLRIGFRTMQFDPVRGFLLNGRKVRLNGACDHHDLGALGAAFHKEAMRRKFELMRSMGVNAVRTSHNMPAVELMELADEMGFLIVSEAFDMWEMAKNPYDYARFFKEWMEKDVRSWIRRDRNHPSVIMWSIGNEIPDTHADAHGQE
;
A
#
# COMPACT_ATOMS: atom_id res chain seq x y z
N GLU A 1 4.41 -8.90 -1.85
CA GLU A 1 3.90 -9.95 -2.76
C GLU A 1 3.09 -9.27 -3.85
N LEU A 2 3.44 -9.52 -5.11
CA LEU A 2 2.75 -9.00 -6.29
C LEU A 2 2.08 -10.16 -7.02
N GLU A 3 0.88 -9.93 -7.54
CA GLU A 3 0.12 -10.87 -8.37
C GLU A 3 -0.09 -10.24 -9.74
N TRP A 4 0.04 -11.03 -10.80
CA TRP A 4 -0.16 -10.57 -12.18
C TRP A 4 -0.86 -11.63 -13.02
N GLY A 5 -1.38 -11.24 -14.19
CA GLY A 5 -1.91 -12.15 -15.19
C GLY A 5 -0.83 -12.98 -15.90
N ALA A 6 -1.17 -13.53 -17.06
CA ALA A 6 -0.21 -14.33 -17.85
C ALA A 6 1.02 -13.50 -18.23
N ILE A 7 2.19 -13.91 -17.75
CA ILE A 7 3.48 -13.34 -18.12
C ILE A 7 4.14 -14.19 -19.18
N THR A 8 4.63 -13.53 -20.21
CA THR A 8 5.56 -14.11 -21.18
C THR A 8 6.99 -13.91 -20.70
N GLU A 9 7.88 -14.73 -21.15
CA GLU A 9 9.34 -14.62 -20.87
C GLU A 9 9.84 -13.24 -21.31
N ASN A 10 10.68 -12.55 -20.56
CA ASN A 10 11.33 -11.26 -20.84
C ASN A 10 10.85 -10.06 -20.00
N TYR A 11 10.23 -10.27 -18.87
CA TYR A 11 9.95 -9.21 -17.91
C TYR A 11 10.86 -9.31 -16.68
N GLU A 12 11.16 -8.16 -16.09
CA GLU A 12 11.90 -8.05 -14.84
C GLU A 12 11.19 -7.05 -13.91
N LEU A 13 11.04 -7.41 -12.65
CA LEU A 13 10.64 -6.48 -11.60
C LEU A 13 11.87 -5.87 -10.96
N GLU A 14 11.87 -4.55 -10.82
CA GLU A 14 12.86 -3.80 -10.08
C GLU A 14 12.20 -3.15 -8.87
N TYR A 15 12.77 -3.37 -7.69
CA TYR A 15 12.32 -2.80 -6.43
C TYR A 15 13.40 -1.84 -5.94
N CYS A 16 13.01 -0.59 -5.70
CA CYS A 16 13.89 0.43 -5.14
C CYS A 16 13.28 0.99 -3.87
N LEU A 17 13.99 0.89 -2.76
CA LEU A 17 13.59 1.48 -1.50
C LEU A 17 14.38 2.76 -1.25
N HIS A 18 13.66 3.84 -0.97
CA HIS A 18 14.21 5.17 -0.77
C HIS A 18 13.83 5.74 0.59
N TYR A 19 14.68 6.64 1.10
CA TYR A 19 14.26 7.54 2.18
C TYR A 19 13.19 8.50 1.66
N ALA A 20 12.19 8.83 2.49
CA ALA A 20 11.20 9.84 2.14
C ALA A 20 11.84 11.20 1.89
N GLU A 21 11.20 12.01 1.05
CA GLU A 21 11.59 13.41 0.88
C GLU A 21 11.34 14.19 2.17
N ASP A 22 12.39 14.49 2.90
CA ASP A 22 12.32 15.50 3.96
C ASP A 22 12.18 16.87 3.28
N SER A 23 10.98 17.46 3.38
CA SER A 23 10.65 18.78 2.84
C SER A 23 11.50 19.92 3.42
N LYS A 24 12.42 19.62 4.34
CA LYS A 24 13.27 20.59 5.05
C LYS A 24 14.73 20.62 4.63
N ASN A 25 15.22 19.62 3.88
CA ASN A 25 16.62 19.56 3.43
C ASN A 25 16.71 19.17 1.94
N SER A 26 16.45 20.14 1.08
CA SER A 26 16.53 19.97 -0.38
C SER A 26 17.96 19.89 -0.95
N ALA A 27 18.99 19.84 -0.12
CA ALA A 27 20.39 19.89 -0.57
C ALA A 27 21.09 18.53 -0.69
N GLU A 28 20.49 17.41 -0.23
CA GLU A 28 21.11 16.08 -0.28
C GLU A 28 20.32 15.11 -1.19
N THR A 29 20.11 15.51 -2.43
CA THR A 29 19.31 14.73 -3.40
C THR A 29 20.04 13.54 -4.03
N GLU A 30 21.32 13.34 -3.81
CA GLU A 30 22.11 12.40 -4.63
C GLU A 30 22.22 10.96 -4.11
N ASN A 31 21.75 10.60 -2.91
CA ASN A 31 21.85 9.22 -2.43
C ASN A 31 20.69 8.80 -1.51
N ARG A 32 19.47 8.85 -2.02
CA ARG A 32 18.27 8.46 -1.26
C ARG A 32 17.99 6.97 -1.30
N GLU A 33 18.62 6.24 -2.22
CA GLU A 33 18.38 4.81 -2.40
C GLU A 33 19.02 4.02 -1.24
N ILE A 34 18.20 3.23 -0.55
CA ILE A 34 18.63 2.34 0.52
C ILE A 34 18.95 0.97 -0.05
N PHE A 35 18.13 0.52 -0.99
CA PHE A 35 18.21 -0.81 -1.53
C PHE A 35 17.60 -0.88 -2.92
N ARG A 36 18.23 -1.66 -3.79
CA ARG A 36 17.72 -1.99 -5.13
C ARG A 36 17.89 -3.47 -5.38
N VAL A 37 16.86 -4.11 -5.89
CA VAL A 37 16.92 -5.50 -6.33
C VAL A 37 16.11 -5.69 -7.59
N LYS A 38 16.61 -6.54 -8.47
CA LYS A 38 15.98 -6.94 -9.72
C LYS A 38 15.65 -8.42 -9.68
N GLN A 39 14.46 -8.73 -10.14
CA GLN A 39 13.95 -10.09 -10.17
C GLN A 39 13.36 -10.41 -11.54
N PRO A 40 14.00 -11.27 -12.33
CA PRO A 40 13.40 -11.78 -13.56
C PRO A 40 12.09 -12.52 -13.26
N LEU A 41 11.11 -12.35 -14.12
CA LEU A 41 9.84 -13.05 -14.05
C LEU A 41 9.87 -14.28 -14.96
N VAL A 42 9.40 -15.40 -14.43
CA VAL A 42 9.34 -16.66 -15.16
C VAL A 42 7.94 -16.86 -15.72
N GLY A 43 7.85 -17.26 -16.99
CA GLY A 43 6.55 -17.53 -17.62
C GLY A 43 5.73 -18.57 -16.84
N GLY A 44 4.44 -18.29 -16.66
CA GLY A 44 3.53 -19.11 -15.86
C GLY A 44 3.58 -18.89 -14.35
N GLN A 45 4.45 -18.03 -13.84
CA GLN A 45 4.50 -17.64 -12.44
C GLN A 45 3.41 -16.56 -12.19
N GLU A 46 2.53 -16.79 -11.23
CA GLU A 46 1.44 -15.84 -10.88
C GLU A 46 1.82 -14.89 -9.75
N LYS A 47 2.85 -15.22 -8.99
CA LYS A 47 3.27 -14.47 -7.79
C LYS A 47 4.77 -14.47 -7.65
N THR A 48 5.28 -13.38 -7.09
CA THR A 48 6.66 -13.31 -6.61
C THR A 48 6.74 -12.63 -5.26
N SER A 49 7.83 -12.87 -4.54
CA SER A 49 8.15 -12.18 -3.30
C SER A 49 9.65 -11.90 -3.24
N VAL A 50 9.98 -10.73 -2.72
CA VAL A 50 11.35 -10.29 -2.46
C VAL A 50 11.45 -9.87 -1.01
N THR A 51 12.54 -10.24 -0.36
CA THR A 51 12.88 -9.77 0.98
C THR A 51 13.96 -8.69 0.87
N ILE A 52 13.62 -7.49 1.32
CA ILE A 52 14.53 -6.35 1.34
C ILE A 52 15.03 -6.17 2.78
N PRO A 53 16.31 -6.42 3.08
CA PRO A 53 16.86 -6.15 4.39
C PRO A 53 17.02 -4.64 4.59
N VAL A 54 16.56 -4.13 5.73
CA VAL A 54 16.74 -2.73 6.12
C VAL A 54 17.28 -2.70 7.54
N ASP A 55 18.53 -2.30 7.67
CA ASP A 55 19.20 -2.24 8.98
C ASP A 55 18.77 -1.00 9.76
N ASN A 56 18.32 -1.22 11.00
CA ASN A 56 17.92 -0.16 11.95
C ASN A 56 17.01 0.93 11.32
N PRO A 57 15.89 0.58 10.71
CA PRO A 57 15.04 1.57 10.05
C PRO A 57 14.51 2.59 11.07
N ARG A 58 14.44 3.86 10.65
CA ARG A 58 13.67 4.88 11.37
C ARG A 58 12.22 4.43 11.44
N LYS A 59 11.72 4.26 12.65
CA LYS A 59 10.39 3.69 12.86
C LYS A 59 9.33 4.77 12.73
N TRP A 60 8.22 4.42 12.09
CA TRP A 60 7.01 5.21 12.10
C TRP A 60 6.41 5.24 13.52
N ASP A 61 6.04 6.42 13.98
CA ASP A 61 5.44 6.65 15.30
C ASP A 61 4.43 7.79 15.21
N ILE A 62 3.49 7.88 16.15
CA ILE A 62 2.49 8.96 16.19
C ILE A 62 3.09 10.36 16.35
N THR A 63 4.30 10.46 16.86
CA THR A 63 5.05 11.70 17.06
C THR A 63 6.13 11.93 16.01
N ASP A 64 6.49 10.89 15.28
CA ASP A 64 7.45 10.89 14.19
C ASP A 64 6.96 9.94 13.09
N PRO A 65 5.98 10.33 12.28
CA PRO A 65 5.34 9.48 11.29
C PRO A 65 6.20 9.34 10.03
N TYR A 66 7.40 8.78 10.19
CA TYR A 66 8.36 8.64 9.12
C TYR A 66 7.98 7.52 8.15
N LEU A 67 7.95 7.85 6.87
CA LEU A 67 7.61 6.93 5.79
C LEU A 67 8.80 6.78 4.85
N TYR A 68 8.96 5.60 4.29
CA TYR A 68 9.86 5.29 3.19
C TYR A 68 9.06 5.21 1.90
N GLU A 69 9.72 5.37 0.78
CA GLU A 69 9.15 5.18 -0.54
C GLU A 69 9.68 3.89 -1.15
N LEU A 70 8.78 2.98 -1.49
CA LEU A 70 9.07 1.78 -2.26
C LEU A 70 8.56 1.98 -3.68
N GLN A 71 9.48 2.10 -4.63
CA GLN A 71 9.20 2.11 -6.05
C GLN A 71 9.29 0.70 -6.60
N VAL A 72 8.31 0.30 -7.38
CA VAL A 72 8.27 -1.00 -8.05
C VAL A 72 8.05 -0.77 -9.53
N CYS A 73 9.03 -1.16 -10.35
CA CYS A 73 9.01 -1.00 -11.78
C CYS A 73 8.93 -2.36 -12.48
N LEU A 74 8.03 -2.48 -13.44
CA LEU A 74 7.96 -3.62 -14.36
C LEU A 74 8.65 -3.24 -15.66
N TRP A 75 9.73 -3.91 -15.97
CA TRP A 75 10.51 -3.71 -17.19
C TRP A 75 10.28 -4.86 -18.16
N ARG A 76 10.25 -4.55 -19.45
CA ARG A 76 10.28 -5.50 -20.54
C ARG A 76 11.59 -5.38 -21.32
N ASP A 77 12.30 -6.47 -21.48
CA ASP A 77 13.47 -6.52 -22.36
C ASP A 77 13.01 -6.55 -23.82
N MET A 78 13.43 -5.57 -24.59
CA MET A 78 13.14 -5.50 -26.02
C MET A 78 14.08 -6.44 -26.75
N LEU A 79 13.56 -7.54 -27.28
CA LEU A 79 14.31 -8.41 -28.20
C LEU A 79 14.64 -7.60 -29.45
N ARG A 80 15.91 -7.53 -29.82
CA ARG A 80 16.25 -7.08 -31.16
C ARG A 80 15.68 -8.09 -32.14
N GLU A 81 14.75 -7.67 -32.97
CA GLU A 81 14.52 -8.38 -34.24
C GLU A 81 15.84 -8.38 -34.96
N ASN A 82 16.48 -9.54 -35.07
CA ASN A 82 17.61 -9.73 -35.96
C ASN A 82 17.12 -9.38 -37.37
N GLY A 83 17.43 -8.17 -37.79
CA GLY A 83 17.19 -7.74 -39.18
C GLY A 83 17.77 -8.85 -40.07
N SER A 84 16.92 -9.44 -40.89
CA SER A 84 17.30 -10.37 -41.95
C SER A 84 18.49 -9.78 -42.69
N ALA A 85 19.64 -10.37 -42.54
CA ALA A 85 20.81 -10.08 -43.40
C ALA A 85 20.40 -10.42 -44.82
N GLU A 86 20.02 -9.40 -45.60
CA GLU A 86 19.99 -9.53 -47.04
C GLU A 86 21.40 -9.82 -47.53
N THR A 87 21.58 -11.06 -47.95
CA THR A 87 22.80 -11.53 -48.60
C THR A 87 22.85 -10.88 -50.00
N ILE A 88 23.44 -9.69 -50.09
CA ILE A 88 23.90 -9.21 -51.39
C ILE A 88 25.33 -9.65 -51.59
N GLY A 89 25.50 -10.48 -52.57
CA GLY A 89 26.76 -11.07 -52.92
C GLY A 89 27.80 -10.11 -53.50
N ASN A 90 29.03 -10.52 -53.38
CA ASN A 90 30.22 -10.23 -54.16
C ASN A 90 31.23 -9.18 -53.70
N SER A 91 32.36 -9.72 -53.52
CA SER A 91 33.75 -9.36 -53.82
C SER A 91 34.59 -8.75 -52.70
N ALA A 92 35.55 -9.59 -52.40
CA ALA A 92 36.95 -9.43 -51.94
C ALA A 92 37.42 -8.13 -51.26
N SER A 93 38.13 -8.42 -50.14
CA SER A 93 39.23 -7.66 -49.55
C SER A 93 38.90 -6.34 -48.84
N GLN A 94 38.74 -6.44 -47.52
CA GLN A 94 39.56 -5.70 -46.53
C GLN A 94 39.15 -6.12 -45.13
N ARG A 95 40.11 -6.63 -44.35
CA ARG A 95 39.99 -6.89 -42.92
C ARG A 95 39.85 -5.52 -42.22
N THR A 96 38.68 -5.18 -41.83
CA THR A 96 38.43 -4.08 -40.88
C THR A 96 38.18 -4.74 -39.55
N GLU A 97 38.95 -4.37 -38.53
CA GLU A 97 38.76 -4.80 -37.13
C GLU A 97 37.33 -4.44 -36.73
N GLN A 98 36.53 -5.46 -36.44
CA GLN A 98 35.21 -5.27 -35.87
C GLN A 98 35.39 -4.81 -34.42
N GLN A 99 35.11 -3.55 -34.16
CA GLN A 99 34.91 -3.09 -32.78
C GLN A 99 33.73 -3.87 -32.15
N PRO A 100 33.83 -4.26 -30.88
CA PRO A 100 32.76 -4.96 -30.22
C PRO A 100 31.52 -4.04 -30.22
N VAL A 101 30.45 -4.52 -30.87
CA VAL A 101 29.13 -3.88 -30.82
C VAL A 101 28.71 -3.95 -29.36
N GLN A 102 28.67 -2.81 -28.68
CA GLN A 102 28.02 -2.71 -27.37
C GLN A 102 26.55 -3.07 -27.55
N GLU A 103 26.17 -4.22 -27.04
CA GLU A 103 24.78 -4.65 -26.95
C GLU A 103 24.07 -3.70 -25.97
N THR A 104 23.52 -2.61 -26.46
CA THR A 104 22.57 -1.82 -25.69
C THR A 104 21.23 -2.55 -25.72
N ASN A 105 21.00 -3.44 -24.73
CA ASN A 105 19.67 -3.97 -24.49
C ASN A 105 18.77 -2.79 -24.15
N SER A 106 17.88 -2.43 -25.06
CA SER A 106 16.85 -1.43 -24.79
C SER A 106 15.79 -2.06 -23.92
N ARG A 107 15.49 -1.42 -22.80
CA ARG A 107 14.43 -1.80 -21.87
C ARG A 107 13.28 -0.82 -21.97
N GLU A 108 12.07 -1.31 -21.87
CA GLU A 108 10.85 -0.51 -21.81
C GLU A 108 10.27 -0.60 -20.41
N LEU A 109 9.99 0.55 -19.79
CA LEU A 109 9.24 0.63 -18.56
C LEU A 109 7.75 0.43 -18.89
N CYS A 110 7.18 -0.69 -18.43
CA CYS A 110 5.78 -1.04 -18.68
C CYS A 110 4.83 -0.50 -17.62
N GLN A 111 5.26 -0.56 -16.36
CA GLN A 111 4.48 -0.08 -15.23
C GLN A 111 5.40 0.37 -14.11
N GLU A 112 4.95 1.37 -13.37
CA GLU A 112 5.63 1.91 -12.20
C GLU A 112 4.61 2.16 -11.10
N GLU A 113 4.94 1.71 -9.88
CA GLU A 113 4.12 1.89 -8.69
C GLU A 113 4.96 2.50 -7.57
N HIS A 114 4.39 3.47 -6.87
CA HIS A 114 4.99 4.12 -5.71
C HIS A 114 4.19 3.83 -4.46
N LEU A 115 4.81 3.20 -3.48
CA LEU A 115 4.18 2.82 -2.23
C LEU A 115 4.89 3.52 -1.07
N ARG A 116 4.13 4.14 -0.18
CA ARG A 116 4.66 4.63 1.09
C ARG A 116 4.59 3.54 2.12
N ILE A 117 5.68 3.25 2.79
CA ILE A 117 5.75 2.22 3.82
C ILE A 117 6.36 2.75 5.11
N GLY A 118 5.87 2.29 6.24
CA GLY A 118 6.39 2.64 7.56
C GLY A 118 6.78 1.38 8.33
N PHE A 119 7.97 1.40 8.93
CA PHE A 119 8.42 0.30 9.80
C PHE A 119 7.98 0.57 11.24
N ARG A 120 7.28 -0.36 11.84
CA ARG A 120 6.86 -0.30 13.24
C ARG A 120 6.74 -1.67 13.87
N THR A 121 6.75 -1.70 15.19
CA THR A 121 6.31 -2.87 15.96
C THR A 121 5.11 -2.48 16.80
N MET A 122 4.12 -3.36 16.89
CA MET A 122 2.97 -3.17 17.76
C MET A 122 2.69 -4.42 18.58
N GLN A 123 2.22 -4.22 19.80
CA GLN A 123 1.85 -5.29 20.71
C GLN A 123 0.65 -4.86 21.55
N PHE A 124 -0.31 -5.76 21.72
CA PHE A 124 -1.38 -5.65 22.70
C PHE A 124 -1.02 -6.54 23.89
N ASP A 125 -0.79 -5.92 25.02
CA ASP A 125 -0.36 -6.60 26.25
C ASP A 125 -1.48 -6.49 27.29
N PRO A 126 -1.93 -7.60 27.90
CA PRO A 126 -3.06 -7.58 28.82
C PRO A 126 -2.82 -6.77 30.09
N VAL A 127 -1.55 -6.52 30.45
CA VAL A 127 -1.18 -5.75 31.65
C VAL A 127 -0.76 -4.32 31.28
N ARG A 128 0.06 -4.17 30.26
CA ARG A 128 0.64 -2.88 29.85
C ARG A 128 -0.23 -2.10 28.87
N GLY A 129 -1.16 -2.77 28.18
CA GLY A 129 -2.00 -2.18 27.14
C GLY A 129 -1.32 -2.16 25.77
N PHE A 130 -1.65 -1.17 24.94
CA PHE A 130 -1.08 -1.04 23.60
C PHE A 130 0.33 -0.47 23.63
N LEU A 131 1.25 -1.16 22.96
CA LEU A 131 2.65 -0.76 22.82
C LEU A 131 2.96 -0.52 21.34
N LEU A 132 3.45 0.66 21.01
CA LEU A 132 4.00 1.03 19.71
C LEU A 132 5.51 1.19 19.86
N ASN A 133 6.28 0.46 19.06
CA ASN A 133 7.75 0.45 19.13
C ASN A 133 8.31 0.18 20.53
N GLY A 134 7.62 -0.71 21.29
CA GLY A 134 7.98 -1.06 22.67
C GLY A 134 7.56 -0.03 23.73
N ARG A 135 7.02 1.12 23.35
CA ARG A 135 6.57 2.19 24.23
C ARG A 135 5.05 2.14 24.40
N LYS A 136 4.58 2.26 25.65
CA LYS A 136 3.14 2.33 25.93
C LYS A 136 2.53 3.59 25.31
N VAL A 137 1.47 3.40 24.55
CA VAL A 137 0.67 4.47 23.96
C VAL A 137 -0.76 4.38 24.48
N ARG A 138 -1.25 5.48 25.06
CA ARG A 138 -2.67 5.59 25.39
C ARG A 138 -3.44 5.98 24.15
N LEU A 139 -4.46 5.20 23.80
CA LEU A 139 -5.36 5.51 22.69
C LEU A 139 -6.40 6.51 23.17
N ASN A 140 -6.30 7.75 22.68
CA ASN A 140 -7.32 8.78 22.81
C ASN A 140 -8.05 8.82 21.46
N GLY A 141 -9.13 8.02 21.35
CA GLY A 141 -9.79 7.77 20.07
C GLY A 141 -11.06 8.58 19.88
N ALA A 142 -11.39 8.85 18.63
CA ALA A 142 -12.68 9.33 18.18
C ALA A 142 -13.22 8.44 17.08
N CYS A 143 -14.56 8.34 16.98
CA CYS A 143 -15.21 7.77 15.81
C CYS A 143 -15.33 8.83 14.74
N ASP A 144 -14.97 8.48 13.51
CA ASP A 144 -15.11 9.34 12.35
C ASP A 144 -16.07 8.70 11.35
N HIS A 145 -17.27 9.24 11.25
CA HIS A 145 -18.19 8.85 10.19
C HIS A 145 -17.73 9.48 8.88
N HIS A 146 -17.93 8.80 7.77
CA HIS A 146 -17.51 9.25 6.45
C HIS A 146 -18.28 10.49 5.99
N ASP A 147 -17.95 11.62 6.61
CA ASP A 147 -18.67 12.89 6.58
C ASP A 147 -17.70 14.05 6.75
N LEU A 148 -17.81 15.01 5.87
CA LEU A 148 -17.02 16.25 5.87
C LEU A 148 -17.92 17.49 5.98
N GLY A 149 -18.98 17.41 6.78
CA GLY A 149 -19.91 18.52 7.05
C GLY A 149 -20.69 18.92 5.81
N ALA A 150 -20.53 20.14 5.34
CA ALA A 150 -21.22 20.66 4.16
C ALA A 150 -20.91 19.89 2.86
N LEU A 151 -19.81 19.13 2.82
CA LEU A 151 -19.45 18.30 1.69
C LEU A 151 -20.14 16.92 1.73
N GLY A 152 -20.80 16.57 2.83
CA GLY A 152 -21.39 15.27 3.04
C GLY A 152 -20.36 14.16 2.96
N ALA A 153 -20.68 13.06 2.25
CA ALA A 153 -19.79 11.94 2.05
C ALA A 153 -18.79 12.12 0.89
N ALA A 154 -18.78 13.25 0.22
CA ALA A 154 -17.77 13.55 -0.81
C ALA A 154 -16.42 13.79 -0.13
N PHE A 155 -15.48 12.87 -0.36
CA PHE A 155 -14.16 12.97 0.26
C PHE A 155 -13.35 14.12 -0.36
N HIS A 156 -12.68 14.89 0.50
CA HIS A 156 -11.75 15.95 0.11
C HIS A 156 -10.54 15.94 1.04
N LYS A 157 -9.36 15.66 0.51
CA LYS A 157 -8.13 15.43 1.29
C LYS A 157 -7.81 16.58 2.24
N GLU A 158 -7.89 17.83 1.80
CA GLU A 158 -7.57 19.00 2.64
C GLU A 158 -8.62 19.26 3.73
N ALA A 159 -9.90 18.96 3.46
CA ALA A 159 -10.93 19.04 4.49
C ALA A 159 -10.70 17.97 5.58
N MET A 160 -10.28 16.77 5.19
CA MET A 160 -9.94 15.71 6.13
C MET A 160 -8.65 16.04 6.90
N ARG A 161 -7.63 16.62 6.25
CA ARG A 161 -6.40 17.12 6.92
C ARG A 161 -6.75 18.11 8.02
N ARG A 162 -7.58 19.10 7.71
CA ARG A 162 -8.07 20.07 8.71
C ARG A 162 -8.81 19.38 9.85
N LYS A 163 -9.64 18.38 9.58
CA LYS A 163 -10.36 17.60 10.59
C LYS A 163 -9.38 16.88 11.52
N PHE A 164 -8.34 16.24 10.97
CA PHE A 164 -7.28 15.60 11.74
C PHE A 164 -6.47 16.61 12.58
N GLU A 165 -6.18 17.79 12.06
CA GLU A 165 -5.52 18.87 12.83
C GLU A 165 -6.36 19.31 14.04
N LEU A 166 -7.68 19.47 13.85
CA LEU A 166 -8.59 19.78 14.93
C LEU A 166 -8.66 18.65 15.97
N MET A 167 -8.76 17.39 15.54
CA MET A 167 -8.72 16.23 16.43
C MET A 167 -7.43 16.20 17.23
N ARG A 168 -6.28 16.43 16.58
CA ARG A 168 -4.98 16.50 17.26
C ARG A 168 -4.91 17.61 18.29
N SER A 169 -5.45 18.78 18.00
CA SER A 169 -5.51 19.89 18.95
C SER A 169 -6.31 19.58 20.22
N MET A 170 -7.24 18.62 20.13
CA MET A 170 -8.00 18.07 21.26
C MET A 170 -7.31 16.87 21.94
N GLY A 171 -6.13 16.49 21.49
CA GLY A 171 -5.39 15.35 22.04
C GLY A 171 -5.80 13.97 21.48
N VAL A 172 -6.60 13.94 20.40
CA VAL A 172 -6.95 12.70 19.71
C VAL A 172 -5.75 12.19 18.93
N ASN A 173 -5.43 10.91 19.07
CA ASN A 173 -4.33 10.23 18.37
C ASN A 173 -4.76 8.95 17.66
N ALA A 174 -6.03 8.57 17.78
CA ALA A 174 -6.58 7.38 17.15
C ALA A 174 -7.97 7.66 16.58
N VAL A 175 -8.29 7.03 15.46
CA VAL A 175 -9.58 7.17 14.78
C VAL A 175 -10.14 5.79 14.44
N ARG A 176 -11.42 5.57 14.76
CA ARG A 176 -12.19 4.45 14.23
C ARG A 176 -12.99 4.95 13.04
N THR A 177 -12.81 4.31 11.88
CA THR A 177 -13.54 4.66 10.67
C THR A 177 -14.93 4.04 10.69
N SER A 178 -15.90 4.79 11.21
CA SER A 178 -17.26 4.33 11.45
C SER A 178 -18.14 4.51 10.22
N HIS A 179 -18.85 3.58 9.74
CA HIS A 179 -18.80 2.14 9.92
C HIS A 179 -18.59 1.51 8.55
N ASN A 180 -17.66 2.08 7.79
CA ASN A 180 -17.40 1.74 6.40
C ASN A 180 -15.91 1.72 6.12
N MET A 181 -15.52 0.98 5.10
CA MET A 181 -14.14 0.99 4.60
C MET A 181 -13.72 2.44 4.28
N PRO A 182 -12.62 2.94 4.85
CA PRO A 182 -12.22 4.33 4.70
C PRO A 182 -11.79 4.68 3.27
N ALA A 183 -11.82 5.97 2.94
CA ALA A 183 -11.19 6.47 1.72
C ALA A 183 -9.68 6.25 1.75
N VAL A 184 -9.07 6.00 0.59
CA VAL A 184 -7.63 5.77 0.46
C VAL A 184 -6.85 6.96 0.99
N GLU A 185 -7.26 8.16 0.65
CA GLU A 185 -6.60 9.41 1.06
C GLU A 185 -6.71 9.67 2.57
N LEU A 186 -7.74 9.12 3.26
CA LEU A 186 -7.81 9.15 4.72
C LEU A 186 -6.69 8.31 5.32
N MET A 187 -6.45 7.13 4.76
CA MET A 187 -5.40 6.23 5.23
C MET A 187 -4.01 6.82 5.00
N GLU A 188 -3.78 7.41 3.83
CA GLU A 188 -2.54 8.15 3.53
C GLU A 188 -2.31 9.30 4.52
N LEU A 189 -3.35 10.09 4.80
CA LEU A 189 -3.27 11.18 5.78
C LEU A 189 -2.99 10.68 7.19
N ALA A 190 -3.57 9.55 7.59
CA ALA A 190 -3.31 8.95 8.88
C ALA A 190 -1.84 8.54 9.02
N ASP A 191 -1.26 7.97 7.97
CA ASP A 191 0.16 7.64 7.91
C ASP A 191 1.04 8.90 7.98
N GLU A 192 0.73 9.91 7.16
CA GLU A 192 1.47 11.19 7.09
C GLU A 192 1.41 11.96 8.41
N MET A 193 0.26 11.94 9.06
CA MET A 193 0.02 12.74 10.25
C MET A 193 0.19 11.96 11.57
N GLY A 194 0.50 10.67 11.53
CA GLY A 194 0.71 9.86 12.73
C GLY A 194 -0.56 9.63 13.54
N PHE A 195 -1.68 9.34 12.89
CA PHE A 195 -2.89 8.85 13.55
C PHE A 195 -2.94 7.33 13.52
N LEU A 196 -3.37 6.72 14.62
CA LEU A 196 -3.64 5.30 14.70
C LEU A 196 -5.07 5.03 14.19
N ILE A 197 -5.23 3.98 13.39
CA ILE A 197 -6.51 3.65 12.76
C ILE A 197 -7.04 2.31 13.25
N VAL A 198 -8.26 2.32 13.74
CA VAL A 198 -9.12 1.13 13.81
C VAL A 198 -9.96 1.17 12.53
N SER A 199 -9.52 0.40 11.53
CA SER A 199 -10.18 0.37 10.22
C SER A 199 -11.39 -0.55 10.31
N GLU A 200 -12.58 -0.03 10.01
CA GLU A 200 -13.83 -0.74 10.16
C GLU A 200 -14.56 -0.89 8.83
N ALA A 201 -15.18 -2.04 8.63
CA ALA A 201 -15.87 -2.35 7.40
C ALA A 201 -17.39 -2.18 7.53
N PHE A 202 -18.16 -3.02 8.06
CA PHE A 202 -19.60 -3.06 7.89
C PHE A 202 -20.38 -2.46 9.06
N ASP A 203 -21.41 -1.67 8.77
CA ASP A 203 -22.39 -1.26 9.79
C ASP A 203 -23.44 -2.35 10.07
N MET A 204 -23.62 -3.30 9.16
CA MET A 204 -24.52 -4.46 9.30
C MET A 204 -23.95 -5.65 8.54
N TRP A 205 -24.42 -6.85 8.88
CA TRP A 205 -24.18 -8.07 8.12
C TRP A 205 -25.44 -8.48 7.34
N GLU A 206 -26.01 -9.68 7.62
CA GLU A 206 -27.18 -10.18 6.94
C GLU A 206 -28.48 -9.55 7.43
N MET A 207 -28.53 -9.16 8.71
CA MET A 207 -29.69 -8.47 9.28
C MET A 207 -29.61 -6.97 9.00
N ALA A 208 -30.53 -6.50 8.16
CA ALA A 208 -30.61 -5.09 7.79
C ALA A 208 -30.98 -4.20 8.97
N LYS A 209 -30.33 -3.04 9.13
CA LYS A 209 -30.71 -1.95 10.02
C LYS A 209 -31.68 -0.98 9.33
N ASN A 210 -31.57 -0.87 8.00
CA ASN A 210 -32.38 0.02 7.17
C ASN A 210 -32.86 -0.71 5.90
N PRO A 211 -33.97 -0.27 5.28
CA PRO A 211 -34.58 -0.99 4.12
C PRO A 211 -33.66 -1.15 2.91
N TYR A 212 -32.68 -0.27 2.72
CA TYR A 212 -31.83 -0.24 1.52
C TYR A 212 -30.35 -0.27 1.84
N ASP A 213 -29.95 -0.82 3.00
CA ASP A 213 -28.58 -0.90 3.41
C ASP A 213 -27.80 -2.04 2.71
N TYR A 214 -26.56 -2.23 3.14
CA TYR A 214 -25.65 -3.22 2.54
C TYR A 214 -26.04 -4.67 2.82
N ALA A 215 -26.88 -4.97 3.82
CA ALA A 215 -27.28 -6.34 4.16
C ALA A 215 -27.78 -7.15 2.96
N ARG A 216 -28.51 -6.49 2.02
CA ARG A 216 -29.01 -7.12 0.79
C ARG A 216 -27.90 -7.63 -0.17
N PHE A 217 -26.67 -7.15 0.00
CA PHE A 217 -25.51 -7.53 -0.82
C PHE A 217 -24.52 -8.39 -0.04
N PHE A 218 -24.65 -8.46 1.29
CA PHE A 218 -23.64 -9.01 2.19
C PHE A 218 -23.19 -10.42 1.80
N LYS A 219 -24.13 -11.36 1.59
CA LYS A 219 -23.80 -12.75 1.21
C LYS A 219 -22.98 -12.87 -0.07
N GLU A 220 -23.25 -12.02 -1.04
CA GLU A 220 -22.59 -12.08 -2.36
C GLU A 220 -21.24 -11.37 -2.36
N TRP A 221 -21.14 -10.26 -1.65
CA TRP A 221 -20.02 -9.31 -1.82
C TRP A 221 -19.03 -9.28 -0.65
N MET A 222 -19.44 -9.71 0.55
CA MET A 222 -18.62 -9.57 1.76
C MET A 222 -17.20 -10.09 1.58
N GLU A 223 -17.03 -11.30 1.05
CA GLU A 223 -15.69 -11.87 0.88
C GLU A 223 -14.83 -11.07 -0.10
N LYS A 224 -15.40 -10.62 -1.21
CA LYS A 224 -14.72 -9.81 -2.23
C LYS A 224 -14.30 -8.47 -1.65
N ASP A 225 -15.21 -7.82 -0.91
CA ASP A 225 -14.99 -6.52 -0.32
C ASP A 225 -13.96 -6.57 0.80
N VAL A 226 -14.02 -7.57 1.68
CA VAL A 226 -13.00 -7.78 2.73
C VAL A 226 -11.63 -8.03 2.12
N ARG A 227 -11.53 -8.89 1.09
CA ARG A 227 -10.25 -9.14 0.41
C ARG A 227 -9.69 -7.88 -0.22
N SER A 228 -10.52 -7.10 -0.92
CA SER A 228 -10.13 -5.84 -1.53
C SER A 228 -9.65 -4.83 -0.51
N TRP A 229 -10.43 -4.64 0.56
CA TRP A 229 -10.12 -3.74 1.66
C TRP A 229 -8.79 -4.09 2.35
N ILE A 230 -8.61 -5.34 2.79
CA ILE A 230 -7.37 -5.77 3.45
C ILE A 230 -6.17 -5.64 2.52
N ARG A 231 -6.29 -6.03 1.25
CA ARG A 231 -5.21 -5.90 0.26
C ARG A 231 -4.80 -4.44 0.06
N ARG A 232 -5.77 -3.54 -0.01
CA ARG A 232 -5.53 -2.12 -0.19
C ARG A 232 -4.80 -1.51 1.02
N ASP A 233 -5.27 -1.82 2.24
CA ASP A 233 -4.89 -1.06 3.43
C ASP A 233 -3.86 -1.75 4.35
N ARG A 234 -3.50 -3.00 4.10
CA ARG A 234 -2.60 -3.79 4.97
C ARG A 234 -1.20 -3.22 5.16
N ASN A 235 -0.75 -2.36 4.24
CA ASN A 235 0.59 -1.78 4.28
C ASN A 235 0.64 -0.41 4.99
N HIS A 236 -0.50 0.15 5.39
CA HIS A 236 -0.54 1.39 6.15
C HIS A 236 -0.03 1.18 7.58
N PRO A 237 1.05 1.85 8.01
CA PRO A 237 1.58 1.71 9.36
C PRO A 237 0.61 2.26 10.42
N SER A 238 -0.30 3.13 10.06
CA SER A 238 -1.35 3.67 10.93
C SER A 238 -2.36 2.63 11.42
N VAL A 239 -2.62 1.57 10.64
CA VAL A 239 -3.61 0.54 10.99
C VAL A 239 -3.13 -0.29 12.15
N ILE A 240 -3.88 -0.29 13.26
CA ILE A 240 -3.58 -1.07 14.46
C ILE A 240 -4.61 -2.17 14.74
N MET A 241 -5.80 -2.06 14.16
CA MET A 241 -6.89 -3.01 14.34
C MET A 241 -7.82 -2.99 13.15
N TRP A 242 -8.38 -4.14 12.85
CA TRP A 242 -9.45 -4.34 11.89
C TRP A 242 -10.74 -4.65 12.62
N SER A 243 -11.81 -3.91 12.32
CA SER A 243 -13.14 -4.13 12.87
C SER A 243 -14.07 -4.59 11.76
N ILE A 244 -14.73 -5.71 11.97
CA ILE A 244 -15.57 -6.35 10.93
C ILE A 244 -17.06 -6.03 11.08
N GLY A 245 -17.42 -5.13 11.97
CA GLY A 245 -18.81 -4.71 12.09
C GLY A 245 -19.10 -3.79 13.26
N ASN A 246 -20.20 -3.06 13.13
CA ASN A 246 -20.73 -2.18 14.17
C ASN A 246 -22.11 -2.67 14.63
N GLU A 247 -22.25 -2.93 15.94
CA GLU A 247 -23.55 -3.25 16.54
C GLU A 247 -24.33 -4.32 15.73
N ILE A 248 -23.65 -5.41 15.41
CA ILE A 248 -24.15 -6.43 14.49
C ILE A 248 -25.28 -7.22 15.16
N PRO A 249 -26.55 -7.11 14.68
CA PRO A 249 -27.66 -7.82 15.29
C PRO A 249 -27.53 -9.34 15.17
N ASP A 250 -26.91 -9.82 14.09
CA ASP A 250 -26.68 -11.24 13.82
C ASP A 250 -25.93 -11.95 14.95
N THR A 251 -25.11 -11.22 15.74
CA THR A 251 -24.35 -11.77 16.87
C THR A 251 -25.19 -11.93 18.14
N HIS A 252 -26.39 -11.38 18.19
CA HIS A 252 -27.25 -11.32 19.39
C HIS A 252 -28.61 -11.96 19.21
N ALA A 253 -29.08 -12.16 17.98
CA ALA A 253 -30.50 -12.36 17.74
C ALA A 253 -30.97 -13.81 17.84
N ASP A 254 -30.12 -14.81 17.59
CA ASP A 254 -30.47 -16.23 17.66
C ASP A 254 -29.25 -17.15 17.52
N ALA A 255 -29.49 -18.47 17.47
CA ALA A 255 -28.45 -19.48 17.30
C ALA A 255 -27.66 -19.39 15.99
N HIS A 256 -28.14 -18.67 14.96
CA HIS A 256 -27.44 -18.48 13.70
C HIS A 256 -26.34 -17.42 13.78
N GLY A 257 -26.42 -16.48 14.71
CA GLY A 257 -25.37 -15.48 14.93
C GLY A 257 -24.20 -15.98 15.80
N GLN A 258 -24.24 -17.22 16.24
CA GLN A 258 -23.22 -17.83 17.11
C GLN A 258 -22.42 -18.94 16.42
N GLU A 259 -22.73 -19.30 15.20
CA GLU A 259 -21.94 -20.18 14.35
C GLU A 259 -20.96 -19.37 13.46
#